data_1bf03d84ca4e63cb6b5677d57bfb8be1
#
_entry.id   1bf03d84ca4e63cb6b5677d57bfb8be1
#
_cell.length_a   1.000
_cell.length_b   1.000
_cell.length_c   1.000
_cell.angle_alpha   90.00
_cell.angle_beta   90.00
_cell.angle_gamma   90.00
#
_symmetry.space_group_name_H-M   'P 1'
#
loop_
_entity.id
_entity.type
_entity.pdbx_description
1 polymer ?
#
loop_
_entity_poly.entity_id
_entity_poly.type
_entity_poly.pdbx_seq_one_letter_code
_entity_poly.pdbx_strand_id
1 'polypeptide(L)'
;MARGQNHAATELVHVGFGNFLAMNKVLAIVTPGSAPIQRMIREGKKKGIIIDITSGRRTKAAVFTETGNIMLVAITPEAVAGRVNTRSARLARTAGDKTS
;
A
#
# COMPACT_ATOMS: atom_id res chain seq x y z
N MET A 1 8.94 6.21 24.51
CA MET A 1 9.04 5.98 24.04
C MET A 1 9.39 5.40 23.17
N ALA A 2 9.62 4.90 23.34
CA ALA A 2 10.06 4.12 22.35
C ALA A 2 9.76 4.44 21.04
N ARG A 3 9.27 5.33 20.92
CA ARG A 3 8.96 5.68 19.80
C ARG A 3 9.94 6.15 18.95
N GLY A 4 11.00 6.45 19.33
CA GLY A 4 12.05 6.92 18.47
C GLY A 4 12.41 5.97 17.40
N GLN A 5 12.38 4.71 17.68
CA GLN A 5 12.81 3.79 16.69
C GLN A 5 11.81 3.64 15.58
N ASN A 6 10.61 4.05 15.78
CA ASN A 6 9.66 3.99 14.71
C ASN A 6 9.98 4.90 13.58
N HIS A 7 10.67 5.98 13.88
CA HIS A 7 11.01 6.92 12.82
C HIS A 7 11.98 6.31 11.84
N ALA A 8 12.93 5.54 12.34
CA ALA A 8 13.90 4.92 11.48
C ALA A 8 13.28 3.87 10.58
N ALA A 9 12.12 3.35 10.97
CA ALA A 9 11.49 2.29 10.22
C ALA A 9 10.60 2.79 9.10
N THR A 10 10.36 4.09 9.02
CA THR A 10 9.48 4.61 7.98
C THR A 10 10.16 4.56 6.63
N GLU A 11 9.48 3.97 5.68
CA GLU A 11 9.97 3.90 4.31
C GLU A 11 8.92 4.51 3.39
N LEU A 12 9.38 5.36 2.46
CA LEU A 12 8.50 5.96 1.48
C LEU A 12 8.69 5.24 0.16
N VAL A 13 7.59 4.81 -0.44
CA VAL A 13 7.61 4.11 -1.71
C VAL A 13 6.86 4.93 -2.74
N HIS A 14 7.51 5.21 -3.86
CA HIS A 14 6.92 5.98 -4.95
C HIS A 14 5.84 5.15 -5.65
N VAL A 15 4.66 5.74 -5.81
CA VAL A 15 3.53 5.06 -6.43
C VAL A 15 3.00 5.80 -7.64
N GLY A 16 3.83 6.64 -8.24
CA GLY A 16 3.51 7.34 -9.48
C GLY A 16 3.12 8.78 -9.25
N PHE A 17 3.45 9.62 -10.22
CA PHE A 17 3.00 11.01 -10.27
C PHE A 17 3.41 11.84 -9.06
N GLY A 18 4.60 11.54 -8.51
CA GLY A 18 5.08 12.30 -7.36
C GLY A 18 4.45 11.92 -6.04
N ASN A 19 3.69 10.84 -6.00
CA ASN A 19 3.04 10.39 -4.77
C ASN A 19 3.85 9.28 -4.11
N PHE A 20 3.93 9.32 -2.79
CA PHE A 20 4.66 8.34 -2.02
C PHE A 20 3.78 7.77 -0.92
N LEU A 21 3.91 6.47 -0.68
CA LEU A 21 3.24 5.81 0.44
C LEU A 21 4.21 5.68 1.59
N ALA A 22 3.73 5.98 2.79
CA ALA A 22 4.48 5.68 4.01
C ALA A 22 4.15 4.25 4.40
N MET A 23 5.08 3.35 4.20
CA MET A 23 4.81 1.92 4.31
C MET A 23 4.46 1.49 5.72
N ASN A 24 4.88 2.23 6.73
CA ASN A 24 4.52 1.90 8.11
C ASN A 24 3.06 2.23 8.43
N LYS A 25 2.35 2.85 7.52
CA LYS A 25 0.92 3.15 7.69
C LYS A 25 0.04 2.28 6.82
N VAL A 26 0.61 1.37 6.07
CA VAL A 26 -0.11 0.52 5.13
C VAL A 26 -0.43 -0.81 5.80
N LEU A 27 -1.69 -1.21 5.77
CA LEU A 27 -2.13 -2.49 6.28
C LEU A 27 -2.16 -3.56 5.20
N ALA A 28 -2.60 -3.18 4.00
CA ALA A 28 -2.75 -4.14 2.92
C ALA A 28 -2.73 -3.42 1.59
N ILE A 29 -2.23 -4.11 0.57
CA ILE A 29 -2.26 -3.63 -0.81
C ILE A 29 -2.89 -4.74 -1.63
N VAL A 30 -3.99 -4.44 -2.31
CA VAL A 30 -4.76 -5.48 -3.00
C VAL A 30 -5.06 -5.05 -4.43
N THR A 31 -5.29 -6.05 -5.29
CA THR A 31 -5.78 -5.77 -6.63
C THR A 31 -7.26 -5.41 -6.54
N PRO A 32 -7.72 -4.43 -7.31
CA PRO A 32 -9.10 -3.94 -7.14
C PRO A 32 -10.15 -4.74 -7.91
N GLY A 33 -9.80 -5.87 -8.51
CA GLY A 33 -10.71 -6.55 -9.42
C GLY A 33 -11.80 -7.39 -8.81
N SER A 34 -11.67 -7.79 -7.54
CA SER A 34 -12.66 -8.68 -6.94
C SER A 34 -13.91 -7.92 -6.54
N ALA A 35 -15.05 -8.62 -6.50
CA ALA A 35 -16.31 -7.99 -6.14
C ALA A 35 -16.30 -7.42 -4.73
N PRO A 36 -15.74 -8.09 -3.72
CA PRO A 36 -15.69 -7.51 -2.38
C PRO A 36 -14.89 -6.20 -2.34
N ILE A 37 -13.76 -6.15 -3.04
CA ILE A 37 -12.94 -4.94 -3.03
C ILE A 37 -13.66 -3.82 -3.77
N GLN A 38 -14.31 -4.11 -4.89
CA GLN A 38 -15.07 -3.10 -5.62
C GLN A 38 -16.19 -2.53 -4.76
N ARG A 39 -16.83 -3.37 -3.98
CA ARG A 39 -17.87 -2.91 -3.06
C ARG A 39 -17.30 -1.99 -1.99
N MET A 40 -16.15 -2.36 -1.42
CA MET A 40 -15.52 -1.54 -0.41
C MET A 40 -15.13 -0.17 -0.96
N ILE A 41 -14.65 -0.14 -2.20
CA ILE A 41 -14.29 1.13 -2.83
C ILE A 41 -15.54 1.99 -3.04
N ARG A 42 -16.62 1.39 -3.54
CA ARG A 42 -17.86 2.14 -3.75
C ARG A 42 -18.38 2.73 -2.45
N GLU A 43 -18.41 1.90 -1.40
CA GLU A 43 -18.89 2.38 -0.11
C GLU A 43 -17.95 3.40 0.48
N GLY A 44 -16.65 3.23 0.26
CA GLY A 44 -15.67 4.21 0.71
C GLY A 44 -15.86 5.56 0.07
N LYS A 45 -16.24 5.57 -1.20
CA LYS A 45 -16.53 6.84 -1.89
C LYS A 45 -17.69 7.57 -1.23
N LYS A 46 -18.71 6.82 -0.85
CA LYS A 46 -19.86 7.43 -0.17
C LYS A 46 -19.49 7.98 1.19
N LYS A 47 -18.53 7.34 1.86
CA LYS A 47 -18.13 7.76 3.20
C LYS A 47 -17.02 8.81 3.17
N GLY A 48 -16.48 9.12 2.01
CA GLY A 48 -15.42 10.13 1.90
C GLY A 48 -14.07 9.65 2.38
N ILE A 49 -13.82 8.35 2.39
CA ILE A 49 -12.53 7.82 2.85
C ILE A 49 -11.61 7.40 1.72
N ILE A 50 -12.02 7.57 0.47
CA ILE A 50 -11.19 7.23 -0.69
C ILE A 50 -10.24 8.38 -0.98
N ILE A 51 -8.97 8.05 -1.13
CA ILE A 51 -7.95 9.01 -1.56
C ILE A 51 -7.44 8.51 -2.90
N ASP A 52 -7.83 9.20 -3.98
CA ASP A 52 -7.46 8.78 -5.33
C ASP A 52 -6.23 9.55 -5.78
N ILE A 53 -5.11 8.84 -5.90
CA ILE A 53 -3.86 9.44 -6.36
C ILE A 53 -3.42 8.83 -7.69
N THR A 54 -4.39 8.37 -8.50
CA THR A 54 -4.08 7.79 -9.81
C THR A 54 -3.84 8.83 -10.89
N SER A 55 -4.14 10.08 -10.61
CA SER A 55 -4.02 11.17 -11.60
C SER A 55 -4.81 10.87 -12.87
N GLY A 56 -6.02 10.33 -12.69
CA GLY A 56 -6.89 10.01 -13.81
C GLY A 56 -6.56 8.72 -14.52
N ARG A 57 -5.54 7.99 -14.06
CA ARG A 57 -5.17 6.71 -14.66
C ARG A 57 -5.98 5.59 -14.05
N ARG A 58 -5.91 4.44 -14.69
CA ARG A 58 -6.63 3.26 -14.21
C ARG A 58 -6.08 2.85 -12.85
N THR A 59 -6.99 2.52 -11.93
CA THR A 59 -6.59 2.01 -10.63
C THR A 59 -6.07 0.60 -10.77
N LYS A 60 -4.85 0.38 -10.31
CA LYS A 60 -4.21 -0.94 -10.38
C LYS A 60 -4.01 -1.56 -9.01
N ALA A 61 -4.15 -0.78 -7.96
CA ALA A 61 -4.08 -1.30 -6.59
C ALA A 61 -4.89 -0.42 -5.66
N ALA A 62 -5.45 -1.04 -4.63
CA ALA A 62 -6.10 -0.35 -3.54
C ALA A 62 -5.26 -0.57 -2.29
N VAL A 63 -4.93 0.51 -1.60
CA VAL A 63 -4.07 0.48 -0.43
C VAL A 63 -4.90 0.83 0.79
N PHE A 64 -4.95 -0.10 1.74
CA PHE A 64 -5.69 0.09 2.98
C PHE A 64 -4.72 0.59 4.04
N THR A 65 -5.07 1.70 4.69
CA THR A 65 -4.19 2.32 5.67
C THR A 65 -4.75 2.16 7.07
N GLU A 66 -3.88 2.31 8.06
CA GLU A 66 -4.31 2.16 9.45
C GLU A 66 -5.23 3.27 9.92
N THR A 67 -5.33 4.37 9.17
CA THR A 67 -6.28 5.44 9.49
C THR A 67 -7.69 5.16 8.95
N GLY A 68 -7.86 4.03 8.25
CA GLY A 68 -9.16 3.68 7.70
C GLY A 68 -9.42 4.24 6.31
N ASN A 69 -8.44 4.83 5.67
CA ASN A 69 -8.58 5.31 4.31
C ASN A 69 -8.24 4.23 3.30
N ILE A 70 -8.80 4.36 2.11
CA ILE A 70 -8.46 3.49 0.98
C ILE A 70 -7.87 4.40 -0.09
N MET A 71 -6.61 4.14 -0.43
CA MET A 71 -5.93 4.93 -1.45
C MET A 71 -5.92 4.14 -2.75
N LEU A 72 -6.27 4.81 -3.84
CA LEU A 72 -6.25 4.18 -5.16
C LEU A 72 -4.99 4.64 -5.87
N VAL A 73 -4.19 3.67 -6.33
CA VAL A 73 -2.93 3.96 -6.97
C VAL A 73 -2.89 3.32 -8.37
N ALA A 74 -2.06 3.87 -9.23
CA ALA A 74 -2.00 3.47 -10.64
C ALA A 74 -0.86 2.50 -10.92
N ILE A 75 -0.34 1.84 -9.90
CA ILE A 75 0.65 0.78 -10.08
C ILE A 75 0.16 -0.46 -9.37
N THR A 76 0.64 -1.63 -9.80
CA THR A 76 0.15 -2.90 -9.28
C THR A 76 0.71 -3.16 -7.88
N PRO A 77 0.06 -4.05 -7.10
CA PRO A 77 0.60 -4.44 -5.81
C PRO A 77 2.02 -5.00 -5.94
N GLU A 78 2.28 -5.76 -6.99
CA GLU A 78 3.61 -6.32 -7.22
C GLU A 78 4.65 -5.21 -7.44
N ALA A 79 4.26 -4.16 -8.15
CA ALA A 79 5.15 -3.04 -8.38
C ALA A 79 5.46 -2.31 -7.06
N VAL A 80 4.45 -2.16 -6.20
CA VAL A 80 4.69 -1.55 -4.90
C VAL A 80 5.65 -2.41 -4.09
N ALA A 81 5.40 -3.72 -4.07
CA ALA A 81 6.25 -4.65 -3.33
C ALA A 81 7.69 -4.59 -3.84
N GLY A 82 7.86 -4.46 -5.16
CA GLY A 82 9.19 -4.41 -5.74
C GLY A 82 9.96 -3.14 -5.41
N ARG A 83 9.28 -2.11 -4.94
CA ARG A 83 9.90 -0.83 -4.58
C ARG A 83 10.18 -0.71 -3.09
N VAL A 84 9.78 -1.71 -2.31
CA VAL A 84 10.10 -1.74 -0.89
C VAL A 84 11.60 -1.98 -0.74
N ASN A 85 12.15 -1.46 0.36
CA ASN A 85 13.57 -1.56 0.62
C ASN A 85 14.08 -2.98 0.37
N THR A 86 15.10 -3.09 -0.48
CA THR A 86 15.62 -4.38 -0.93
C THR A 86 16.09 -5.24 0.24
N ARG A 87 16.73 -4.62 1.20
CA ARG A 87 17.26 -5.36 2.35
C ARG A 87 16.14 -5.99 3.16
N SER A 88 15.09 -5.22 3.45
CA SER A 88 13.95 -5.72 4.19
C SER A 88 13.24 -6.82 3.43
N ALA A 89 13.08 -6.63 2.14
CA ALA A 89 12.42 -7.63 1.30
C ALA A 89 13.22 -8.93 1.26
N ARG A 90 14.55 -8.82 1.20
CA ARG A 90 15.40 -9.99 1.17
C ARG A 90 15.31 -10.78 2.47
N LEU A 91 15.29 -10.10 3.60
CA LEU A 91 15.19 -10.78 4.88
C LEU A 91 13.84 -11.49 5.03
N ALA A 92 12.78 -10.82 4.61
CA ALA A 92 11.44 -11.42 4.67
C ALA A 92 11.37 -12.66 3.79
N ARG A 93 11.95 -12.60 2.58
CA ARG A 93 11.92 -13.70 1.65
C ARG A 93 12.70 -14.89 2.20
N THR A 94 13.85 -14.63 2.82
CA THR A 94 14.66 -15.69 3.41
C THR A 94 13.90 -16.39 4.52
N ALA A 95 13.22 -15.64 5.37
CA ALA A 95 12.44 -16.24 6.44
C ALA A 95 11.33 -17.10 5.88
N GLY A 96 10.69 -16.64 4.82
CA GLY A 96 9.64 -17.41 4.18
C GLY A 96 10.17 -18.71 3.59
N ASP A 97 11.34 -18.65 2.96
CA ASP A 97 11.93 -19.84 2.38
C ASP A 97 12.24 -20.88 3.43
N LYS A 98 12.67 -20.43 4.60
CA LYS A 98 12.97 -21.38 5.67
C LYS A 98 11.74 -22.10 6.16
N THR A 99 10.60 -21.48 6.08
CA THR A 99 9.37 -22.08 6.57
C THR A 99 8.72 -22.99 5.55
N SER A 100 9.15 -22.94 4.33
CA SER A 100 8.58 -23.80 3.31
C SER A 100 9.37 -25.12 3.13
#